data_a80f23b2eef72c31da18c357a5cbfea6
#
_entry.id   a80f23b2eef72c31da18c357a5cbfea6
#
_cell.length_a   1.000
_cell.length_b   1.000
_cell.length_c   1.000
_cell.angle_alpha   90.00
_cell.angle_beta   90.00
_cell.angle_gamma   90.00
#
_symmetry.space_group_name_H-M   'P 1'
#
loop_
_entity.id
_entity.type
_entity.pdbx_description
1 polymer ?
#
loop_
_entity_poly.entity_id
_entity_poly.type
_entity_poly.pdbx_seq_one_letter_code
_entity_poly.pdbx_strand_id
1 'polypeptide(L)'
;PVNYVLPPGISREQDPTQPQLVQSNEQALAMTVNRLGTGESKAVYKNTTLDLRQYKRIQMFAHANAFDPNTTGLQNSQLAVFVRFGSDYKNNYYAYEIPLTLTAPGRYNGYSREGCVAVWPEENMLDVPLKVFTAVKKARNEAKAAGTASFSMPFVTYDADKPANKITIVGNPTLGEVKTMIIGVRNLSGEEKSGEVWVNELRLLEYNNEGGWAARGKLNIQLSDFGTIDLNGSYITDGFGGIEQGVNERQQETTSDYT
;
A
#
# COMPACT_ATOMS: atom_id res chain seq x y z
N PRO A 1 0.14 19.52 23.33
CA PRO A 1 0.47 18.16 22.88
C PRO A 1 -0.79 17.29 22.84
N VAL A 2 -0.74 16.24 22.06
CA VAL A 2 -1.77 15.20 21.99
C VAL A 2 -1.25 13.98 22.77
N ASN A 3 -2.09 13.34 23.59
CA ASN A 3 -1.69 12.09 24.23
C ASN A 3 -1.91 10.91 23.27
N TYR A 4 -1.02 9.93 23.35
CA TYR A 4 -1.19 8.68 22.61
C TYR A 4 -2.42 7.92 23.11
N VAL A 5 -3.22 7.43 22.17
CA VAL A 5 -4.30 6.46 22.36
C VAL A 5 -4.15 5.36 21.33
N LEU A 6 -4.71 4.18 21.59
CA LEU A 6 -4.67 3.08 20.62
C LEU A 6 -5.49 3.44 19.37
N PRO A 7 -5.06 2.98 18.18
CA PRO A 7 -5.89 3.11 16.99
C PRO A 7 -7.24 2.40 17.15
N PRO A 8 -8.29 2.86 16.46
CA PRO A 8 -9.60 2.24 16.53
C PRO A 8 -9.57 0.76 16.13
N GLY A 9 -10.15 -0.12 16.95
CA GLY A 9 -10.20 -1.56 16.70
C GLY A 9 -8.93 -2.32 17.03
N ILE A 10 -7.89 -1.65 17.54
CA ILE A 10 -6.67 -2.28 18.01
C ILE A 10 -6.78 -2.53 19.51
N SER A 11 -6.47 -3.75 19.92
CA SER A 11 -6.33 -4.14 21.33
C SER A 11 -4.88 -4.55 21.61
N ARG A 12 -4.43 -4.27 22.84
CA ARG A 12 -3.11 -4.75 23.27
C ARG A 12 -3.10 -6.26 23.34
N GLU A 13 -2.10 -6.87 22.74
CA GLU A 13 -1.90 -8.31 22.88
C GLU A 13 -1.50 -8.64 24.31
N GLN A 14 -2.06 -9.73 24.83
CA GLN A 14 -1.65 -10.30 26.12
C GLN A 14 -0.50 -11.26 25.87
N ASP A 15 0.56 -11.15 26.63
CA ASP A 15 1.69 -12.09 26.57
C ASP A 15 1.27 -13.43 27.25
N PRO A 16 1.02 -14.50 26.48
CA PRO A 16 0.58 -15.77 27.03
C PRO A 16 1.67 -16.50 27.81
N THR A 17 2.90 -16.04 27.75
CA THR A 17 4.04 -16.69 28.41
C THR A 17 4.24 -16.19 29.86
N GLN A 18 3.53 -15.12 30.26
CA GLN A 18 3.65 -14.56 31.58
C GLN A 18 2.48 -14.96 32.50
N PRO A 19 2.75 -15.40 33.73
CA PRO A 19 1.70 -15.83 34.69
C PRO A 19 0.75 -14.70 35.12
N GLN A 20 1.18 -13.46 35.02
CA GLN A 20 0.36 -12.26 35.15
C GLN A 20 0.03 -11.79 33.77
N LEU A 21 -1.23 -11.51 33.47
CA LEU A 21 -1.76 -11.00 32.21
C LEU A 21 -1.12 -9.62 31.89
N VAL A 22 0.18 -9.63 31.56
CA VAL A 22 0.92 -8.43 31.19
C VAL A 22 0.58 -8.12 29.74
N GLN A 23 -0.02 -6.96 29.53
CA GLN A 23 -0.28 -6.46 28.19
C GLN A 23 1.02 -5.94 27.58
N SER A 24 1.30 -6.32 26.34
CA SER A 24 2.40 -5.79 25.56
C SER A 24 2.28 -4.28 25.39
N ASN A 25 3.40 -3.58 25.49
CA ASN A 25 3.41 -2.14 25.19
C ASN A 25 3.21 -1.93 23.68
N GLU A 26 2.12 -1.30 23.34
CA GLU A 26 1.81 -0.84 21.99
C GLU A 26 2.47 0.51 21.79
N GLN A 27 3.24 0.67 20.72
CA GLN A 27 3.96 1.90 20.40
C GLN A 27 3.80 2.28 18.95
N ALA A 28 3.59 3.57 18.70
CA ALA A 28 3.66 4.11 17.35
C ALA A 28 5.09 4.53 17.01
N LEU A 29 5.43 4.48 15.74
CA LEU A 29 6.62 5.15 15.23
C LEU A 29 6.32 6.64 15.12
N ALA A 30 6.96 7.45 15.97
CA ALA A 30 6.86 8.89 15.95
C ALA A 30 7.98 9.50 15.09
N MET A 31 7.59 10.30 14.10
CA MET A 31 8.49 11.03 13.21
C MET A 31 8.29 12.53 13.45
N THR A 32 9.25 13.17 14.07
CA THR A 32 9.24 14.62 14.24
C THR A 32 10.06 15.27 13.13
N VAL A 33 9.43 16.18 12.41
CA VAL A 33 10.10 17.03 11.42
C VAL A 33 10.20 18.46 11.95
N ASN A 34 11.38 19.04 11.84
CA ASN A 34 11.63 20.41 12.22
C ASN A 34 12.19 21.18 11.02
N ARG A 35 11.50 22.24 10.61
CA ARG A 35 11.83 23.10 9.47
C ARG A 35 12.08 22.29 8.19
N LEU A 36 11.17 21.37 7.89
CA LEU A 36 11.21 20.61 6.65
C LEU A 36 10.91 21.55 5.48
N GLY A 37 11.86 21.69 4.57
CA GLY A 37 11.74 22.58 3.41
C GLY A 37 10.62 22.19 2.44
N THR A 38 10.23 23.13 1.58
CA THR A 38 9.20 22.92 0.56
C THR A 38 9.53 21.73 -0.34
N GLY A 39 8.62 20.78 -0.45
CA GLY A 39 8.77 19.57 -1.27
C GLY A 39 9.75 18.53 -0.69
N GLU A 40 10.48 18.86 0.38
CA GLU A 40 11.39 17.93 1.03
C GLU A 40 10.64 16.81 1.75
N SER A 41 11.35 15.71 1.95
CA SER A 41 10.84 14.58 2.71
C SER A 41 11.92 13.97 3.60
N LYS A 42 11.50 13.47 4.76
CA LYS A 42 12.31 12.64 5.65
C LYS A 42 11.61 11.32 5.85
N ALA A 43 12.38 10.26 5.93
CA ALA A 43 11.81 8.91 5.98
C ALA A 43 12.70 7.94 6.76
N VAL A 44 12.07 6.92 7.28
CA VAL A 44 12.71 5.72 7.80
C VAL A 44 12.50 4.57 6.82
N TYR A 45 13.42 3.63 6.78
CA TYR A 45 13.32 2.49 5.89
C TYR A 45 13.63 1.18 6.62
N LYS A 46 13.12 0.11 6.05
CA LYS A 46 13.42 -1.25 6.47
C LYS A 46 13.67 -2.10 5.24
N ASN A 47 14.76 -2.86 5.26
CA ASN A 47 14.98 -3.93 4.30
C ASN A 47 14.13 -5.13 4.69
N THR A 48 13.53 -5.76 3.70
CA THR A 48 12.60 -6.88 3.89
C THR A 48 12.72 -7.85 2.71
N THR A 49 12.01 -8.94 2.77
CA THR A 49 11.77 -9.83 1.64
C THR A 49 10.33 -10.26 1.75
N LEU A 50 9.46 -9.56 1.01
CA LEU A 50 8.01 -9.77 1.08
C LEU A 50 7.46 -10.02 -0.32
N ASP A 51 6.55 -10.97 -0.41
CA ASP A 51 5.67 -11.15 -1.55
C ASP A 51 4.27 -10.62 -1.17
N LEU A 52 3.94 -9.44 -1.68
CA LEU A 52 2.66 -8.79 -1.38
C LEU A 52 1.48 -9.40 -2.15
N ARG A 53 1.73 -10.20 -3.20
CA ARG A 53 0.67 -10.83 -4.01
C ARG A 53 -0.19 -11.80 -3.21
N GLN A 54 0.33 -12.27 -2.08
CA GLN A 54 -0.38 -13.17 -1.16
C GLN A 54 -1.50 -12.46 -0.38
N TYR A 55 -1.59 -11.14 -0.46
CA TYR A 55 -2.52 -10.32 0.30
C TYR A 55 -3.36 -9.44 -0.63
N LYS A 56 -4.55 -9.07 -0.17
CA LYS A 56 -5.44 -8.20 -0.95
C LYS A 56 -5.35 -6.74 -0.58
N ARG A 57 -4.97 -6.43 0.67
CA ARG A 57 -4.97 -5.06 1.21
C ARG A 57 -3.72 -4.74 2.01
N ILE A 58 -3.36 -3.48 2.00
CA ILE A 58 -2.37 -2.88 2.91
C ILE A 58 -3.03 -1.81 3.75
N GLN A 59 -2.77 -1.80 5.05
CA GLN A 59 -3.36 -0.89 6.02
C GLN A 59 -2.28 -0.32 6.94
N MET A 60 -2.44 0.97 7.32
CA MET A 60 -1.59 1.64 8.31
C MET A 60 -2.36 2.82 8.88
N PHE A 61 -2.33 2.98 10.21
CA PHE A 61 -2.85 4.17 10.87
C PHE A 61 -1.81 5.29 10.83
N ALA A 62 -2.27 6.51 10.63
CA ALA A 62 -1.45 7.69 10.71
C ALA A 62 -2.14 8.80 11.50
N HIS A 63 -1.33 9.51 12.29
CA HIS A 63 -1.71 10.67 13.08
C HIS A 63 -0.79 11.82 12.74
N ALA A 64 -1.29 13.03 12.78
CA ALA A 64 -0.46 14.22 12.65
C ALA A 64 -0.89 15.31 13.63
N ASN A 65 0.07 16.00 14.20
CA ASN A 65 -0.17 17.20 15.01
C ASN A 65 0.91 18.25 14.78
N ALA A 66 0.57 19.49 15.10
CA ALA A 66 1.56 20.55 15.16
C ALA A 66 2.45 20.32 16.38
N PHE A 67 3.78 20.39 16.19
CA PHE A 67 4.75 20.26 17.27
C PHE A 67 4.55 21.35 18.33
N ASP A 68 4.36 22.59 17.86
CA ASP A 68 3.91 23.72 18.68
C ASP A 68 2.88 24.51 17.87
N PRO A 69 1.58 24.39 18.19
CA PRO A 69 0.52 25.06 17.44
C PRO A 69 0.64 26.57 17.33
N ASN A 70 1.33 27.19 18.30
CA ASN A 70 1.47 28.66 18.36
C ASN A 70 2.61 29.15 17.45
N THR A 71 3.60 28.33 17.15
CA THR A 71 4.81 28.74 16.43
C THR A 71 4.93 28.14 15.04
N THR A 72 4.29 26.98 14.76
CA THR A 72 4.50 26.27 13.51
C THR A 72 3.56 26.72 12.38
N GLY A 73 2.40 27.30 12.70
CA GLY A 73 1.39 27.67 11.68
C GLY A 73 0.99 26.52 10.75
N LEU A 74 1.16 25.27 11.21
CA LEU A 74 0.86 24.09 10.41
C LEU A 74 -0.65 23.93 10.24
N GLN A 75 -1.09 23.67 9.02
CA GLN A 75 -2.47 23.46 8.64
C GLN A 75 -2.67 22.08 8.00
N ASN A 76 -3.93 21.66 7.90
CA ASN A 76 -4.29 20.43 7.20
C ASN A 76 -3.71 20.40 5.78
N SER A 77 -3.32 19.21 5.34
CA SER A 77 -2.76 18.94 4.01
C SER A 77 -1.43 19.64 3.68
N GLN A 78 -0.78 20.27 4.64
CA GLN A 78 0.57 20.83 4.44
C GLN A 78 1.67 19.79 4.65
N LEU A 79 1.42 18.78 5.47
CA LEU A 79 2.27 17.59 5.55
C LEU A 79 1.53 16.39 4.95
N ALA A 80 2.28 15.48 4.37
CA ALA A 80 1.78 14.18 3.95
C ALA A 80 2.61 13.06 4.54
N VAL A 81 1.96 11.94 4.86
CA VAL A 81 2.64 10.68 5.09
C VAL A 81 2.68 9.89 3.80
N PHE A 82 3.77 9.19 3.54
CA PHE A 82 3.86 8.28 2.41
C PHE A 82 4.45 6.93 2.81
N VAL A 83 3.95 5.90 2.16
CA VAL A 83 4.53 4.56 2.18
C VAL A 83 5.09 4.28 0.79
N ARG A 84 6.34 3.83 0.73
CA ARG A 84 7.00 3.43 -0.51
C ARG A 84 7.52 2.02 -0.35
N PHE A 85 7.32 1.19 -1.35
CA PHE A 85 7.82 -0.19 -1.35
C PHE A 85 8.19 -0.64 -2.76
N GLY A 86 9.21 -1.46 -2.86
CA GLY A 86 9.72 -1.94 -4.14
C GLY A 86 10.99 -2.75 -4.01
N SER A 87 11.64 -2.99 -5.13
CA SER A 87 12.90 -3.74 -5.18
C SER A 87 14.12 -2.90 -4.79
N ASP A 88 14.01 -1.57 -4.85
CA ASP A 88 15.06 -0.64 -4.42
C ASP A 88 14.49 0.69 -3.92
N TYR A 89 15.38 1.57 -3.41
CA TYR A 89 14.97 2.84 -2.79
C TYR A 89 14.60 3.94 -3.78
N LYS A 90 15.10 3.90 -5.02
CA LYS A 90 15.13 5.07 -5.91
C LYS A 90 14.48 4.82 -7.26
N ASN A 91 14.72 3.64 -7.84
CA ASN A 91 14.49 3.40 -9.26
C ASN A 91 13.32 2.46 -9.54
N ASN A 92 12.94 1.60 -8.57
CA ASN A 92 11.88 0.60 -8.76
C ASN A 92 10.99 0.50 -7.53
N TYR A 93 9.97 1.36 -7.46
CA TYR A 93 9.07 1.40 -6.33
C TYR A 93 7.65 1.86 -6.69
N TYR A 94 6.71 1.48 -5.85
CA TYR A 94 5.40 2.10 -5.70
C TYR A 94 5.41 3.02 -4.50
N ALA A 95 4.69 4.12 -4.54
CA ALA A 95 4.45 4.98 -3.41
C ALA A 95 2.97 5.37 -3.32
N TYR A 96 2.48 5.44 -2.09
CA TYR A 96 1.15 5.96 -1.76
C TYR A 96 1.32 7.09 -0.76
N GLU A 97 0.80 8.28 -1.06
CA GLU A 97 0.98 9.50 -0.27
C GLU A 97 -0.38 10.09 0.12
N ILE A 98 -0.53 10.38 1.40
CA ILE A 98 -1.77 10.86 2.02
C ILE A 98 -1.51 12.24 2.61
N PRO A 99 -2.16 13.31 2.12
CA PRO A 99 -2.17 14.60 2.80
C PRO A 99 -2.85 14.48 4.17
N LEU A 100 -2.20 14.98 5.22
CA LEU A 100 -2.61 14.72 6.58
C LEU A 100 -3.57 15.77 7.13
N THR A 101 -4.63 15.30 7.78
CA THR A 101 -5.49 16.08 8.66
C THR A 101 -4.87 16.11 10.05
N LEU A 102 -4.78 17.30 10.65
CA LEU A 102 -4.15 17.49 11.95
C LEU A 102 -5.16 17.21 13.08
N THR A 103 -4.67 16.53 14.10
CA THR A 103 -5.40 16.42 15.38
C THR A 103 -5.20 17.69 16.20
N ALA A 104 -6.28 18.25 16.70
CA ALA A 104 -6.23 19.43 17.57
C ALA A 104 -5.48 19.09 18.89
N PRO A 105 -4.76 20.07 19.47
CA PRO A 105 -4.15 19.87 20.78
C PRO A 105 -5.20 19.55 21.84
N GLY A 106 -4.95 18.54 22.67
CA GLY A 106 -5.88 18.14 23.70
C GLY A 106 -5.54 16.80 24.32
N ARG A 107 -6.33 16.42 25.34
CA ARG A 107 -6.31 15.08 25.93
C ARG A 107 -7.50 14.28 25.43
N TYR A 108 -7.25 13.13 24.88
CA TYR A 108 -8.24 12.25 24.28
C TYR A 108 -8.42 10.99 25.13
N ASN A 109 -9.68 10.55 25.25
CA ASN A 109 -10.01 9.35 25.99
C ASN A 109 -9.76 8.11 25.12
N GLY A 110 -8.70 7.34 25.43
CA GLY A 110 -8.36 6.11 24.72
C GLY A 110 -9.32 4.94 24.93
N TYR A 111 -10.28 5.06 25.83
CA TYR A 111 -11.34 4.06 26.04
C TYR A 111 -12.60 4.34 25.24
N SER A 112 -12.71 5.49 24.62
CA SER A 112 -13.85 5.85 23.76
C SER A 112 -13.45 5.78 22.29
N ARG A 113 -14.36 5.27 21.47
CA ARG A 113 -14.17 5.24 20.01
C ARG A 113 -13.94 6.65 19.45
N GLU A 114 -14.68 7.63 19.96
CA GLU A 114 -14.56 9.03 19.54
C GLU A 114 -13.16 9.59 19.80
N GLY A 115 -12.59 9.32 20.98
CA GLY A 115 -11.24 9.74 21.32
C GLY A 115 -10.18 9.05 20.46
N CYS A 116 -10.35 7.75 20.17
CA CYS A 116 -9.45 7.02 19.28
C CYS A 116 -9.52 7.58 17.84
N VAL A 117 -10.71 7.78 17.29
CA VAL A 117 -10.91 8.33 15.93
C VAL A 117 -10.40 9.77 15.81
N ALA A 118 -10.55 10.58 16.86
CA ALA A 118 -10.03 11.95 16.86
C ALA A 118 -8.51 12.00 16.78
N VAL A 119 -7.81 11.03 17.37
CA VAL A 119 -6.34 10.92 17.27
C VAL A 119 -5.91 10.24 15.98
N TRP A 120 -6.66 9.26 15.51
CA TRP A 120 -6.39 8.50 14.28
C TRP A 120 -7.52 8.70 13.27
N PRO A 121 -7.59 9.88 12.62
CA PRO A 121 -8.67 10.17 11.68
C PRO A 121 -8.61 9.22 10.48
N GLU A 122 -9.77 8.82 9.99
CA GLU A 122 -9.92 7.89 8.88
C GLU A 122 -9.31 8.45 7.58
N GLU A 123 -9.33 9.77 7.43
CA GLU A 123 -8.73 10.46 6.28
C GLU A 123 -7.22 10.24 6.20
N ASN A 124 -6.54 10.07 7.34
CA ASN A 124 -5.11 9.81 7.41
C ASN A 124 -4.75 8.33 7.25
N MET A 125 -5.75 7.45 7.29
CA MET A 125 -5.51 6.01 7.26
C MET A 125 -5.16 5.55 5.85
N LEU A 126 -4.03 4.87 5.72
CA LEU A 126 -3.76 4.02 4.56
C LEU A 126 -4.63 2.78 4.69
N ASP A 127 -5.53 2.57 3.78
CA ASP A 127 -6.31 1.34 3.67
C ASP A 127 -6.72 1.15 2.21
N VAL A 128 -5.87 0.45 1.46
CA VAL A 128 -6.03 0.33 0.01
C VAL A 128 -5.87 -1.11 -0.47
N PRO A 129 -6.66 -1.52 -1.47
CA PRO A 129 -6.45 -2.79 -2.15
C PRO A 129 -5.11 -2.78 -2.90
N LEU A 130 -4.32 -3.85 -2.80
CA LEU A 130 -3.05 -3.96 -3.52
C LEU A 130 -3.20 -3.92 -5.04
N LYS A 131 -4.38 -4.28 -5.57
CA LYS A 131 -4.74 -4.15 -6.99
C LYS A 131 -4.61 -2.71 -7.53
N VAL A 132 -4.69 -1.69 -6.68
CA VAL A 132 -4.48 -0.29 -7.08
C VAL A 132 -3.08 -0.10 -7.69
N PHE A 133 -2.07 -0.73 -7.12
CA PHE A 133 -0.69 -0.62 -7.61
C PHE A 133 -0.48 -1.35 -8.94
N THR A 134 -1.13 -2.49 -9.14
CA THR A 134 -1.09 -3.19 -10.43
C THR A 134 -1.86 -2.41 -11.51
N ALA A 135 -2.97 -1.77 -11.16
CA ALA A 135 -3.71 -0.90 -12.06
C ALA A 135 -2.90 0.31 -12.52
N VAL A 136 -2.19 0.97 -11.59
CA VAL A 136 -1.29 2.09 -11.91
C VAL A 136 -0.13 1.63 -12.81
N LYS A 137 0.43 0.45 -12.58
CA LYS A 137 1.47 -0.13 -13.44
C LYS A 137 0.94 -0.37 -14.85
N LYS A 138 -0.28 -0.90 -14.98
CA LYS A 138 -0.94 -1.11 -16.27
C LYS A 138 -1.15 0.22 -16.99
N ALA A 139 -1.74 1.21 -16.34
CA ALA A 139 -1.95 2.55 -16.90
C ALA A 139 -0.63 3.21 -17.38
N ARG A 140 0.45 3.10 -16.58
CA ARG A 140 1.76 3.57 -16.98
C ARG A 140 2.29 2.82 -18.22
N ASN A 141 2.11 1.51 -18.31
CA ASN A 141 2.57 0.72 -19.45
C ASN A 141 1.81 1.11 -20.74
N GLU A 142 0.51 1.36 -20.65
CA GLU A 142 -0.31 1.87 -21.74
C GLU A 142 0.16 3.28 -22.18
N ALA A 143 0.38 4.18 -21.24
CA ALA A 143 0.93 5.51 -21.50
C ALA A 143 2.33 5.45 -22.13
N LYS A 144 3.18 4.50 -21.71
CA LYS A 144 4.48 4.27 -22.31
C LYS A 144 4.37 3.77 -23.76
N ALA A 145 3.45 2.85 -24.02
CA ALA A 145 3.20 2.38 -25.39
C ALA A 145 2.70 3.51 -26.31
N ALA A 146 1.95 4.46 -25.75
CA ALA A 146 1.53 5.69 -26.44
C ALA A 146 2.61 6.79 -26.53
N GLY A 147 3.81 6.56 -25.97
CA GLY A 147 4.93 7.52 -26.00
C GLY A 147 4.81 8.66 -24.98
N THR A 148 3.86 8.62 -24.04
CA THR A 148 3.60 9.71 -23.07
C THR A 148 4.19 9.45 -21.68
N ALA A 149 4.76 8.26 -21.43
CA ALA A 149 5.41 7.91 -20.16
C ALA A 149 6.69 7.12 -20.40
N SER A 150 7.55 7.07 -19.37
CA SER A 150 8.78 6.26 -19.39
C SER A 150 9.01 5.56 -18.05
N PHE A 151 9.92 4.59 -18.00
CA PHE A 151 10.31 3.95 -16.74
C PHE A 151 11.19 4.83 -15.86
N SER A 152 11.95 5.75 -16.45
CA SER A 152 12.86 6.64 -15.71
C SER A 152 12.17 7.84 -15.06
N MET A 153 10.93 8.12 -15.44
CA MET A 153 10.15 9.23 -14.89
C MET A 153 9.05 8.72 -13.97
N PRO A 154 8.76 9.41 -12.86
CA PRO A 154 7.61 9.10 -12.03
C PRO A 154 6.31 9.21 -12.83
N PHE A 155 5.52 8.15 -12.80
CA PHE A 155 4.15 8.19 -13.31
C PHE A 155 3.22 8.35 -12.11
N VAL A 156 2.41 9.39 -12.11
CA VAL A 156 1.57 9.81 -10.99
C VAL A 156 0.10 9.68 -11.37
N THR A 157 -0.67 9.10 -10.47
CA THR A 157 -2.14 9.09 -10.52
C THR A 157 -2.69 9.40 -9.13
N TYR A 158 -4.01 9.48 -9.02
CA TYR A 158 -4.70 9.67 -7.76
C TYR A 158 -5.65 8.50 -7.51
N ASP A 159 -5.89 8.21 -6.24
CA ASP A 159 -6.82 7.15 -5.84
C ASP A 159 -8.24 7.54 -6.22
N ALA A 160 -8.98 6.63 -6.85
CA ALA A 160 -10.35 6.88 -7.27
C ALA A 160 -11.32 7.07 -6.08
N ASP A 161 -11.08 6.35 -4.99
CA ASP A 161 -11.90 6.39 -3.79
C ASP A 161 -11.49 7.53 -2.84
N LYS A 162 -10.21 7.94 -2.88
CA LYS A 162 -9.64 9.02 -2.08
C LYS A 162 -8.83 9.99 -2.97
N PRO A 163 -9.48 10.90 -3.70
CA PRO A 163 -8.82 11.70 -4.76
C PRO A 163 -7.71 12.65 -4.28
N ALA A 164 -7.62 12.90 -2.97
CA ALA A 164 -6.51 13.65 -2.39
C ALA A 164 -5.23 12.82 -2.30
N ASN A 165 -5.34 11.48 -2.32
CA ASN A 165 -4.21 10.58 -2.15
C ASN A 165 -3.53 10.31 -3.48
N LYS A 166 -2.21 10.44 -3.46
CA LYS A 166 -1.38 10.32 -4.66
C LYS A 166 -0.71 8.95 -4.73
N ILE A 167 -0.78 8.35 -5.90
CA ILE A 167 -0.13 7.08 -6.20
C ILE A 167 0.98 7.32 -7.22
N THR A 168 2.17 6.83 -6.94
CA THR A 168 3.32 7.01 -7.83
C THR A 168 3.96 5.66 -8.12
N ILE A 169 4.34 5.45 -9.38
CA ILE A 169 5.20 4.34 -9.77
C ILE A 169 6.44 4.87 -10.47
N VAL A 170 7.60 4.33 -10.12
CA VAL A 170 8.88 4.60 -10.77
C VAL A 170 9.52 3.26 -11.15
N GLY A 171 10.15 3.21 -12.29
CA GLY A 171 10.80 1.99 -12.76
C GLY A 171 9.83 0.87 -13.14
N ASN A 172 10.23 -0.35 -12.87
CA ASN A 172 9.39 -1.54 -13.09
C ASN A 172 9.30 -2.42 -11.82
N PRO A 173 8.75 -1.88 -10.72
CA PRO A 173 8.62 -2.64 -9.48
C PRO A 173 7.65 -3.80 -9.64
N THR A 174 7.81 -4.80 -8.77
CA THR A 174 6.89 -5.94 -8.65
C THR A 174 6.42 -6.09 -7.21
N LEU A 175 5.17 -6.50 -7.03
CA LEU A 175 4.63 -6.84 -5.71
C LEU A 175 5.15 -8.18 -5.19
N GLY A 176 5.68 -9.03 -6.08
CA GLY A 176 6.22 -10.34 -5.70
C GLY A 176 7.63 -10.31 -5.09
N GLU A 177 8.34 -9.19 -5.22
CA GLU A 177 9.69 -9.05 -4.72
C GLU A 177 9.91 -7.65 -4.13
N VAL A 178 9.35 -7.43 -2.95
CA VAL A 178 9.53 -6.19 -2.20
C VAL A 178 10.72 -6.36 -1.26
N LYS A 179 11.82 -5.66 -1.57
CA LYS A 179 13.07 -5.70 -0.79
C LYS A 179 13.20 -4.53 0.18
N THR A 180 12.48 -3.46 -0.06
CA THR A 180 12.54 -2.27 0.78
C THR A 180 11.16 -1.69 1.04
N MET A 181 10.94 -1.25 2.26
CA MET A 181 9.79 -0.45 2.65
C MET A 181 10.27 0.84 3.29
N ILE A 182 9.64 1.95 2.93
CA ILE A 182 9.96 3.29 3.42
C ILE A 182 8.67 3.93 3.90
N ILE A 183 8.71 4.52 5.07
CA ILE A 183 7.63 5.37 5.59
C ILE A 183 8.24 6.74 5.84
N GLY A 184 7.59 7.78 5.36
CA GLY A 184 8.14 9.12 5.51
C GLY A 184 7.10 10.21 5.54
N VAL A 185 7.56 11.40 5.84
CA VAL A 185 6.80 12.63 5.88
C VAL A 185 7.32 13.56 4.80
N ARG A 186 6.43 14.19 4.05
CA ARG A 186 6.73 15.19 3.02
C ARG A 186 6.04 16.50 3.34
N ASN A 187 6.73 17.59 3.11
CA ASN A 187 6.13 18.92 3.12
C ASN A 187 5.53 19.24 1.74
N LEU A 188 4.21 19.45 1.70
CA LEU A 188 3.46 19.81 0.50
C LEU A 188 3.26 21.33 0.36
N SER A 189 3.64 22.11 1.38
CA SER A 189 3.43 23.56 1.38
C SER A 189 4.57 24.31 0.67
N GLY A 190 4.35 25.60 0.41
CA GLY A 190 5.35 26.51 -0.13
C GLY A 190 6.35 27.08 0.89
N GLU A 191 6.29 26.65 2.15
CA GLU A 191 7.09 27.15 3.26
C GLU A 191 7.67 26.01 4.09
N GLU A 192 8.71 26.31 4.90
CA GLU A 192 9.20 25.34 5.88
C GLU A 192 8.11 24.98 6.88
N LYS A 193 7.95 23.69 7.20
CA LYS A 193 6.98 23.22 8.17
C LYS A 193 7.62 22.32 9.22
N SER A 194 7.10 22.45 10.43
CA SER A 194 7.46 21.58 11.56
C SER A 194 6.20 20.90 12.07
N GLY A 195 6.32 19.62 12.41
CA GLY A 195 5.21 18.83 12.92
C GLY A 195 5.64 17.45 13.38
N GLU A 196 4.70 16.73 13.92
CA GLU A 196 4.88 15.36 14.38
C GLU A 196 3.87 14.45 13.69
N VAL A 197 4.34 13.32 13.18
CA VAL A 197 3.52 12.30 12.53
C VAL A 197 3.78 10.97 13.22
N TRP A 198 2.72 10.32 13.66
CA TRP A 198 2.81 8.94 14.18
C TRP A 198 2.25 7.99 13.15
N VAL A 199 2.88 6.84 13.03
CA VAL A 199 2.36 5.73 12.24
C VAL A 199 2.31 4.48 13.09
N ASN A 200 1.26 3.70 12.89
CA ASN A 200 1.08 2.46 13.64
C ASN A 200 0.43 1.39 12.76
N GLU A 201 0.67 0.12 13.13
CA GLU A 201 -0.02 -1.04 12.56
C GLU A 201 0.05 -1.12 11.04
N LEU A 202 1.29 -1.01 10.49
CA LEU A 202 1.47 -1.35 9.08
C LEU A 202 1.30 -2.86 8.90
N ARG A 203 0.19 -3.25 8.29
CA ARG A 203 -0.20 -4.65 8.15
C ARG A 203 -0.71 -4.98 6.76
N LEU A 204 -0.55 -6.23 6.40
CA LEU A 204 -1.12 -6.82 5.19
C LEU A 204 -2.33 -7.64 5.61
N LEU A 205 -3.44 -7.45 4.94
CA LEU A 205 -4.73 -8.01 5.29
C LEU A 205 -5.29 -8.85 4.14
N GLU A 206 -6.22 -9.73 4.51
CA GLU A 206 -6.97 -10.56 3.58
C GLU A 206 -6.03 -11.42 2.72
N TYR A 207 -5.55 -12.52 3.32
CA TYR A 207 -4.75 -13.49 2.58
C TYR A 207 -5.51 -13.97 1.33
N ASN A 208 -4.84 -13.93 0.18
CA ASN A 208 -5.47 -14.29 -1.09
C ASN A 208 -5.59 -15.80 -1.23
N ASN A 209 -6.76 -16.34 -0.92
CA ASN A 209 -7.10 -17.77 -1.04
C ASN A 209 -7.92 -18.06 -2.31
N GLU A 210 -8.05 -17.12 -3.23
CA GLU A 210 -8.82 -17.34 -4.44
C GLU A 210 -8.19 -18.43 -5.29
N GLY A 211 -8.98 -19.46 -5.57
CA GLY A 211 -8.62 -20.53 -6.50
C GLY A 211 -8.98 -20.13 -7.92
N GLY A 212 -8.09 -20.42 -8.85
CA GLY A 212 -8.37 -20.29 -10.27
C GLY A 212 -8.94 -21.57 -10.85
N TRP A 213 -9.40 -21.48 -12.09
CA TRP A 213 -9.80 -22.64 -12.89
C TRP A 213 -9.11 -22.63 -14.25
N ALA A 214 -9.00 -23.79 -14.87
CA ALA A 214 -8.48 -23.93 -16.22
C ALA A 214 -9.41 -24.77 -17.05
N ALA A 215 -9.54 -24.40 -18.32
CA ALA A 215 -10.22 -25.19 -19.32
C ALA A 215 -9.32 -25.38 -20.53
N ARG A 216 -9.33 -26.59 -21.09
CA ARG A 216 -8.67 -26.90 -22.37
C ARG A 216 -9.62 -27.64 -23.26
N GLY A 217 -9.75 -27.17 -24.49
CA GLY A 217 -10.53 -27.81 -25.56
C GLY A 217 -9.61 -28.21 -26.73
N LYS A 218 -9.82 -29.38 -27.24
CA LYS A 218 -9.22 -29.82 -28.52
C LYS A 218 -10.31 -30.40 -29.43
N LEU A 219 -10.37 -29.87 -30.62
CA LEU A 219 -11.28 -30.37 -31.66
C LEU A 219 -10.46 -30.74 -32.90
N ASN A 220 -10.56 -31.98 -33.30
CA ASN A 220 -9.93 -32.48 -34.51
C ASN A 220 -11.05 -32.94 -35.46
N ILE A 221 -11.12 -32.37 -36.67
CA ILE A 221 -12.13 -32.68 -37.70
C ILE A 221 -11.39 -33.20 -38.93
N GLN A 222 -11.62 -34.44 -39.29
CA GLN A 222 -11.11 -35.03 -40.53
C GLN A 222 -12.19 -34.96 -41.63
N LEU A 223 -11.87 -34.24 -42.69
CA LEU A 223 -12.75 -33.99 -43.82
C LEU A 223 -12.38 -34.94 -44.94
N SER A 224 -12.61 -36.23 -44.78
CA SER A 224 -12.35 -37.27 -45.80
C SER A 224 -11.09 -36.95 -46.64
N ASP A 225 -11.24 -36.69 -47.93
CA ASP A 225 -10.09 -36.43 -48.85
C ASP A 225 -9.69 -34.95 -48.92
N PHE A 226 -10.36 -34.06 -48.20
CA PHE A 226 -10.10 -32.60 -48.24
C PHE A 226 -9.08 -32.11 -47.22
N GLY A 227 -8.86 -32.83 -46.14
CA GLY A 227 -7.88 -32.42 -45.11
C GLY A 227 -8.34 -32.60 -43.67
N THR A 228 -7.54 -32.11 -42.75
CA THR A 228 -7.82 -32.14 -41.31
C THR A 228 -7.81 -30.73 -40.75
N ILE A 229 -8.78 -30.42 -39.90
CA ILE A 229 -8.83 -29.17 -39.13
C ILE A 229 -8.56 -29.49 -37.68
N ASP A 230 -7.53 -28.90 -37.11
CA ASP A 230 -7.18 -29.01 -35.72
C ASP A 230 -7.42 -27.67 -35.03
N LEU A 231 -8.33 -27.65 -34.06
CA LEU A 231 -8.55 -26.48 -33.20
C LEU A 231 -8.17 -26.82 -31.78
N ASN A 232 -7.28 -26.02 -31.21
CA ASN A 232 -6.87 -26.14 -29.81
C ASN A 232 -7.16 -24.82 -29.12
N GLY A 233 -7.65 -24.87 -27.89
CA GLY A 233 -7.83 -23.71 -27.05
C GLY A 233 -7.52 -24.03 -25.61
N SER A 234 -6.86 -23.14 -24.92
CA SER A 234 -6.68 -23.19 -23.47
C SER A 234 -7.01 -21.85 -22.83
N TYR A 235 -7.61 -21.91 -21.67
CA TYR A 235 -7.92 -20.75 -20.85
C TYR A 235 -7.59 -21.09 -19.40
N ILE A 236 -6.75 -20.29 -18.78
CA ILE A 236 -6.29 -20.47 -17.39
C ILE A 236 -6.46 -19.15 -16.68
N THR A 237 -7.18 -19.16 -15.56
CA THR A 237 -7.35 -17.95 -14.75
C THR A 237 -6.23 -17.83 -13.71
N ASP A 238 -6.02 -16.60 -13.23
CA ASP A 238 -5.16 -16.35 -12.07
C ASP A 238 -5.64 -17.18 -10.85
N GLY A 239 -4.71 -17.53 -9.97
CA GLY A 239 -4.97 -18.41 -8.83
C GLY A 239 -5.07 -19.91 -9.17
N PHE A 240 -5.04 -20.30 -10.47
CA PHE A 240 -5.02 -21.72 -10.85
C PHE A 240 -3.67 -22.36 -10.53
N GLY A 241 -3.72 -23.53 -9.87
CA GLY A 241 -2.54 -24.31 -9.53
C GLY A 241 -2.89 -25.60 -8.83
N GLY A 242 -1.90 -26.44 -8.58
CA GLY A 242 -2.05 -27.69 -7.84
C GLY A 242 -2.38 -27.43 -6.36
N ILE A 243 -2.99 -28.44 -5.70
CA ILE A 243 -3.34 -28.36 -4.27
C ILE A 243 -2.08 -28.15 -3.40
N GLU A 244 -0.93 -28.62 -3.89
CA GLU A 244 0.36 -28.56 -3.19
C GLU A 244 1.09 -27.22 -3.42
N GLN A 245 0.63 -26.41 -4.37
CA GLN A 245 1.25 -25.14 -4.71
C GLN A 245 0.79 -24.01 -3.79
N GLY A 246 1.77 -23.28 -3.23
CA GLY A 246 1.50 -22.05 -2.51
C GLY A 246 0.88 -20.99 -3.44
N VAL A 247 0.22 -19.98 -2.87
CA VAL A 247 -0.46 -18.91 -3.65
C VAL A 247 0.49 -18.20 -4.61
N ASN A 248 1.75 -18.02 -4.22
CA ASN A 248 2.81 -17.40 -5.02
C ASN A 248 3.32 -18.29 -6.19
N GLU A 249 3.05 -19.58 -6.14
CA GLU A 249 3.46 -20.55 -7.18
C GLU A 249 2.35 -20.80 -8.20
N ARG A 250 1.12 -20.38 -7.91
CA ARG A 250 -0.02 -20.52 -8.79
C ARG A 250 0.05 -19.51 -9.94
N GLN A 251 -0.79 -19.73 -10.97
CA GLN A 251 -0.93 -18.80 -12.08
C GLN A 251 -1.22 -17.38 -11.59
N GLN A 252 -0.44 -16.42 -12.02
CA GLN A 252 -0.52 -15.03 -11.54
C GLN A 252 -1.30 -14.12 -12.48
N GLU A 253 -1.58 -14.58 -13.68
CA GLU A 253 -2.32 -13.83 -14.71
C GLU A 253 -3.22 -14.78 -15.49
N THR A 254 -4.36 -14.26 -15.94
CA THR A 254 -5.24 -15.01 -16.84
C THR A 254 -4.60 -15.11 -18.22
N THR A 255 -4.43 -16.33 -18.72
CA THR A 255 -3.88 -16.61 -20.05
C THR A 255 -4.89 -17.32 -20.93
N SER A 256 -4.85 -17.00 -22.22
CA SER A 256 -5.66 -17.69 -23.24
C SER A 256 -4.83 -17.93 -24.49
N ASP A 257 -4.84 -19.17 -24.96
CA ASP A 257 -4.16 -19.58 -26.18
C ASP A 257 -5.15 -20.24 -27.12
N TYR A 258 -5.06 -19.89 -28.40
CA TYR A 258 -5.88 -20.45 -29.47
C TYR A 258 -5.01 -20.77 -30.67
N THR A 259 -5.18 -21.96 -31.20
CA THR A 259 -4.49 -22.42 -32.41
C THR A 259 -5.43 -23.16 -33.31
#